data_58ec8d04c2e5d60affa12fea10b8b253
#
_entry.id   58ec8d04c2e5d60affa12fea10b8b253
#
_cell.length_a   1.000
_cell.length_b   1.000
_cell.length_c   1.000
_cell.angle_alpha   90.00
_cell.angle_beta   90.00
_cell.angle_gamma   90.00
#
_symmetry.space_group_name_H-M   'P 1'
#
loop_
_entity.id
_entity.type
_entity.pdbx_description
1 polymer ?
#
loop_
_entity_poly.entity_id
_entity_poly.type
_entity_poly.pdbx_seq_one_letter_code
_entity_poly.pdbx_strand_id
1 'polypeptide(L)'
;MEINGYDTTKLQNISDAELDKWLKASPYYHATANDIDWVAKVKMQGAIQKWVDHSISVTVNLPNEVTEELVADVYRTAWECGCKGVTVYRDGCRDGVLIDAKKKGEAPKQCKEPSQAKRPKSIPADIVRFKNGSEDWIAFVGIQNDRPYEIFTGKIEEDAMYIPRKITKGWIIKVREEDGSKRYDFQYQDRYGYTNTIGGISRLFDEEFWNYAKLISGVLRHGMPIDKVVQLVDGLHLDSETINTWKNGVERALKQYIKDGTRGKGRCPQCGQENMAYQNGCLTCMACGYSKCN
;
A
#
# COMPACT_ATOMS: atom_id res chain seq x y z
N MET A 1 0.38 -0.41 47.12
CA MET A 1 0.49 1.03 46.98
C MET A 1 -0.88 1.63 47.23
N GLU A 2 -1.04 2.42 48.28
CA GLU A 2 -2.32 3.11 48.55
C GLU A 2 -2.34 4.44 47.77
N ILE A 3 -3.35 4.64 46.97
CA ILE A 3 -3.63 5.92 46.34
C ILE A 3 -4.97 6.43 46.88
N ASN A 4 -4.95 7.56 47.59
CA ASN A 4 -6.14 8.17 48.21
C ASN A 4 -6.94 7.22 49.14
N GLY A 5 -6.25 6.37 49.91
CA GLY A 5 -6.89 5.42 50.86
C GLY A 5 -7.44 4.14 50.19
N TYR A 6 -7.18 3.93 48.90
CA TYR A 6 -7.62 2.71 48.20
C TYR A 6 -6.43 1.77 47.97
N ASP A 7 -6.62 0.52 48.34
CA ASP A 7 -5.67 -0.58 48.11
C ASP A 7 -5.69 -0.96 46.60
N THR A 8 -4.67 -0.57 45.87
CA THR A 8 -4.57 -0.85 44.42
C THR A 8 -4.43 -2.33 44.09
N THR A 9 -4.11 -3.20 45.06
CA THR A 9 -4.04 -4.64 44.86
C THR A 9 -5.43 -5.26 44.66
N LYS A 10 -6.49 -4.59 45.16
CA LYS A 10 -7.88 -5.03 44.96
C LYS A 10 -8.44 -4.67 43.57
N LEU A 11 -7.77 -3.81 42.77
CA LEU A 11 -8.21 -3.41 41.48
C LEU A 11 -8.15 -4.53 40.41
N GLN A 12 -7.39 -5.59 40.67
CA GLN A 12 -7.24 -6.69 39.70
C GLN A 12 -8.47 -7.63 39.63
N ASN A 13 -9.38 -7.56 40.60
CA ASN A 13 -10.53 -8.47 40.71
C ASN A 13 -11.88 -7.72 40.84
N ILE A 14 -11.95 -6.45 40.46
CA ILE A 14 -13.18 -5.67 40.54
C ILE A 14 -14.03 -5.96 39.29
N SER A 15 -15.31 -6.18 39.47
CA SER A 15 -16.27 -6.24 38.36
C SER A 15 -16.43 -4.87 37.69
N ASP A 16 -16.73 -4.85 36.40
CA ASP A 16 -16.94 -3.61 35.63
C ASP A 16 -18.03 -2.72 36.26
N ALA A 17 -19.04 -3.32 36.86
CA ALA A 17 -20.12 -2.61 37.56
C ALA A 17 -19.65 -1.91 38.86
N GLU A 18 -18.75 -2.50 39.62
CA GLU A 18 -18.17 -1.88 40.80
C GLU A 18 -17.17 -0.79 40.42
N LEU A 19 -16.38 -1.01 39.36
CA LEU A 19 -15.48 -0.02 38.82
C LEU A 19 -16.25 1.23 38.36
N ASP A 20 -17.36 1.05 37.62
CA ASP A 20 -18.23 2.14 37.14
C ASP A 20 -18.85 2.92 38.31
N LYS A 21 -19.30 2.24 39.36
CA LYS A 21 -19.81 2.86 40.60
C LYS A 21 -18.74 3.73 41.28
N TRP A 22 -17.51 3.26 41.36
CA TRP A 22 -16.40 4.00 41.97
C TRP A 22 -15.99 5.20 41.12
N LEU A 23 -15.96 5.02 39.80
CA LEU A 23 -15.67 6.13 38.87
C LEU A 23 -16.73 7.23 39.01
N LYS A 24 -18.02 6.90 39.06
CA LYS A 24 -19.11 7.87 39.25
C LYS A 24 -19.09 8.56 40.61
N ALA A 25 -18.56 7.92 41.64
CA ALA A 25 -18.40 8.53 42.98
C ALA A 25 -17.14 9.43 43.07
N SER A 26 -16.25 9.39 42.11
CA SER A 26 -15.03 10.20 42.08
C SER A 26 -15.35 11.66 41.82
N PRO A 27 -14.72 12.64 42.53
CA PRO A 27 -14.84 14.07 42.23
C PRO A 27 -14.23 14.42 40.86
N TYR A 28 -13.46 13.51 40.26
CA TYR A 28 -12.87 13.64 38.94
C TYR A 28 -13.67 12.94 37.83
N TYR A 29 -14.90 12.51 38.11
CA TYR A 29 -15.78 11.94 37.11
C TYR A 29 -16.09 13.00 36.05
N HIS A 30 -15.95 12.63 34.77
CA HIS A 30 -16.04 13.57 33.64
C HIS A 30 -14.99 14.71 33.65
N ALA A 31 -13.85 14.54 34.31
CA ALA A 31 -12.75 15.50 34.30
C ALA A 31 -11.61 15.07 33.35
N THR A 32 -11.90 14.22 32.37
CA THR A 32 -10.89 13.85 31.34
C THR A 32 -10.79 14.93 30.28
N ALA A 33 -9.70 14.90 29.51
CA ALA A 33 -9.43 15.89 28.46
C ALA A 33 -10.54 15.98 27.40
N ASN A 34 -11.33 14.90 27.22
CA ASN A 34 -12.41 14.82 26.26
C ASN A 34 -13.79 15.21 26.85
N ASP A 35 -13.89 15.31 28.18
CA ASP A 35 -15.17 15.57 28.87
C ASP A 35 -15.29 17.01 29.36
N ILE A 36 -14.16 17.72 29.51
CA ILE A 36 -14.15 19.10 30.02
C ILE A 36 -14.68 20.10 29.00
N ASP A 37 -15.20 21.22 29.49
CA ASP A 37 -15.53 22.38 28.66
C ASP A 37 -14.25 23.01 28.10
N TRP A 38 -14.03 22.83 26.80
CA TRP A 38 -12.82 23.31 26.12
C TRP A 38 -12.72 24.83 26.06
N VAL A 39 -13.87 25.54 25.95
CA VAL A 39 -13.92 27.00 25.97
C VAL A 39 -13.55 27.51 27.36
N ALA A 40 -14.07 26.88 28.43
CA ALA A 40 -13.69 27.22 29.81
C ALA A 40 -12.21 26.95 30.06
N LYS A 41 -11.64 25.85 29.52
CA LYS A 41 -10.20 25.55 29.60
C LYS A 41 -9.36 26.67 28.98
N VAL A 42 -9.73 27.18 27.82
CA VAL A 42 -9.02 28.25 27.12
C VAL A 42 -9.14 29.58 27.88
N LYS A 43 -10.33 29.88 28.43
CA LYS A 43 -10.52 31.07 29.30
C LYS A 43 -9.63 31.01 30.54
N MET A 44 -9.51 29.83 31.16
CA MET A 44 -8.61 29.61 32.27
C MET A 44 -7.15 29.85 31.86
N GLN A 45 -6.72 29.34 30.71
CA GLN A 45 -5.39 29.60 30.16
C GLN A 45 -5.15 31.09 29.96
N GLY A 46 -6.09 31.83 29.39
CA GLY A 46 -6.00 33.29 29.21
C GLY A 46 -5.90 34.03 30.52
N ALA A 47 -6.62 33.59 31.55
CA ALA A 47 -6.52 34.18 32.90
C ALA A 47 -5.11 34.00 33.51
N ILE A 48 -4.53 32.82 33.36
CA ILE A 48 -3.17 32.51 33.85
C ILE A 48 -2.11 33.24 33.01
N GLN A 49 -2.32 33.37 31.68
CA GLN A 49 -1.38 34.01 30.75
C GLN A 49 -1.04 35.46 31.15
N LYS A 50 -1.94 36.17 31.85
CA LYS A 50 -1.69 37.53 32.36
C LYS A 50 -0.56 37.60 33.36
N TRP A 51 -0.24 36.48 34.01
CA TRP A 51 0.76 36.37 35.07
C TRP A 51 2.02 35.61 34.62
N VAL A 52 2.07 35.19 33.35
CA VAL A 52 3.18 34.42 32.80
C VAL A 52 3.75 35.12 31.58
N ASP A 53 5.04 35.45 31.63
CA ASP A 53 5.73 36.14 30.53
C ASP A 53 5.91 35.27 29.30
N HIS A 54 6.14 33.96 29.47
CA HIS A 54 6.27 33.02 28.38
C HIS A 54 4.89 32.56 27.87
N SER A 55 4.87 32.01 26.63
CA SER A 55 3.70 31.36 26.11
C SER A 55 3.41 30.07 26.90
N ILE A 56 2.15 29.89 27.28
CA ILE A 56 1.69 28.66 27.92
C ILE A 56 1.41 27.62 26.82
N SER A 57 2.11 26.50 26.86
CA SER A 57 1.87 25.39 25.93
C SER A 57 0.73 24.51 26.43
N VAL A 58 -0.44 24.68 25.84
CA VAL A 58 -1.64 23.87 26.16
C VAL A 58 -2.22 23.29 24.88
N THR A 59 -2.51 22.00 24.91
CA THR A 59 -3.25 21.32 23.83
C THR A 59 -4.70 21.09 24.26
N VAL A 60 -5.63 21.56 23.46
CA VAL A 60 -7.05 21.27 23.58
C VAL A 60 -7.33 20.00 22.80
N ASN A 61 -7.63 18.91 23.51
CA ASN A 61 -7.97 17.63 22.90
C ASN A 61 -9.48 17.60 22.63
N LEU A 62 -9.84 17.33 21.38
CA LEU A 62 -11.23 17.28 20.91
C LEU A 62 -11.53 15.87 20.40
N PRO A 63 -12.73 15.34 20.66
CA PRO A 63 -13.15 14.08 20.07
C PRO A 63 -13.27 14.19 18.53
N ASN A 64 -13.31 13.04 17.85
CA ASN A 64 -13.34 13.00 16.38
C ASN A 64 -14.60 13.63 15.77
N GLU A 65 -15.70 13.71 16.54
CA GLU A 65 -17.04 14.14 16.08
C GLU A 65 -17.28 15.65 16.20
N VAL A 66 -16.26 16.42 16.58
CA VAL A 66 -16.40 17.87 16.75
C VAL A 66 -16.57 18.58 15.41
N THR A 67 -17.40 19.63 15.41
CA THR A 67 -17.63 20.50 14.26
C THR A 67 -16.49 21.49 14.05
N GLU A 68 -16.34 21.98 12.83
CA GLU A 68 -15.39 23.04 12.50
C GLU A 68 -15.68 24.33 13.26
N GLU A 69 -16.96 24.61 13.53
CA GLU A 69 -17.41 25.78 14.29
C GLU A 69 -16.87 25.77 15.73
N LEU A 70 -16.91 24.61 16.40
CA LEU A 70 -16.37 24.48 17.75
C LEU A 70 -14.84 24.71 17.77
N VAL A 71 -14.13 24.21 16.76
CA VAL A 71 -12.68 24.45 16.62
C VAL A 71 -12.40 25.94 16.41
N ALA A 72 -13.20 26.60 15.56
CA ALA A 72 -13.10 28.04 15.33
C ALA A 72 -13.37 28.84 16.60
N ASP A 73 -14.36 28.43 17.40
CA ASP A 73 -14.70 29.09 18.68
C ASP A 73 -13.58 28.93 19.72
N VAL A 74 -12.91 27.78 19.77
CA VAL A 74 -11.74 27.57 20.64
C VAL A 74 -10.62 28.55 20.26
N TYR A 75 -10.29 28.69 18.97
CA TYR A 75 -9.26 29.62 18.51
C TYR A 75 -9.67 31.09 18.74
N ARG A 76 -10.92 31.45 18.46
CA ARG A 76 -11.43 32.81 18.70
C ARG A 76 -11.36 33.16 20.17
N THR A 77 -11.83 32.27 21.06
CA THR A 77 -11.77 32.47 22.51
C THR A 77 -10.33 32.62 23.01
N ALA A 78 -9.39 31.84 22.47
CA ALA A 78 -7.99 31.95 22.83
C ALA A 78 -7.43 33.33 22.48
N TRP A 79 -7.76 33.86 21.31
CA TRP A 79 -7.36 35.20 20.89
C TRP A 79 -8.00 36.30 21.76
N GLU A 80 -9.30 36.23 21.99
CA GLU A 80 -10.07 37.17 22.81
C GLU A 80 -9.56 37.22 24.28
N CYS A 81 -9.16 36.07 24.83
CA CYS A 81 -8.62 35.97 26.19
C CYS A 81 -7.14 36.33 26.29
N GLY A 82 -6.48 36.70 25.19
CA GLY A 82 -5.07 37.10 25.18
C GLY A 82 -4.10 35.94 25.39
N CYS A 83 -4.46 34.71 25.01
CA CYS A 83 -3.52 33.59 25.01
C CYS A 83 -2.41 33.84 23.98
N LYS A 84 -1.14 33.63 24.35
CA LYS A 84 0.00 33.75 23.41
C LYS A 84 0.15 32.54 22.47
N GLY A 85 -0.51 31.43 22.77
CA GLY A 85 -0.55 30.24 21.93
C GLY A 85 -1.64 29.29 22.38
N VAL A 86 -2.22 28.54 21.42
CA VAL A 86 -3.15 27.44 21.66
C VAL A 86 -2.94 26.40 20.58
N THR A 87 -2.98 25.15 20.97
CA THR A 87 -2.90 24.01 20.05
C THR A 87 -4.17 23.21 20.19
N VAL A 88 -4.77 22.81 19.05
CA VAL A 88 -5.93 21.94 19.03
C VAL A 88 -5.50 20.60 18.45
N TYR A 89 -5.88 19.52 19.11
CA TYR A 89 -5.73 18.17 18.64
C TYR A 89 -7.11 17.51 18.57
N ARG A 90 -7.48 17.00 17.41
CA ARG A 90 -8.70 16.23 17.22
C ARG A 90 -8.35 14.73 17.12
N ASP A 91 -9.06 13.90 17.87
CA ASP A 91 -8.86 12.46 17.83
C ASP A 91 -8.95 11.93 16.38
N GLY A 92 -7.97 11.10 16.00
CA GLY A 92 -7.88 10.51 14.68
C GLY A 92 -7.30 11.41 13.58
N CYS A 93 -6.87 12.66 13.87
CA CYS A 93 -6.22 13.51 12.88
C CYS A 93 -4.73 13.15 12.64
N ARG A 94 -4.13 12.38 13.54
CA ARG A 94 -2.77 11.84 13.41
C ARG A 94 -2.74 10.43 13.99
N ASP A 95 -2.26 9.47 13.22
CA ASP A 95 -2.10 8.10 13.68
C ASP A 95 -0.99 8.01 14.74
N GLY A 96 -1.30 7.37 15.89
CA GLY A 96 -0.31 6.96 16.89
C GLY A 96 0.10 8.00 17.94
N VAL A 97 -0.53 9.18 18.00
CA VAL A 97 -0.15 10.23 18.97
C VAL A 97 -0.84 10.10 20.33
N LEU A 98 -2.11 9.71 20.36
CA LEU A 98 -2.87 9.43 21.59
C LEU A 98 -3.79 8.23 21.35
N ILE A 99 -3.69 7.21 22.20
CA ILE A 99 -4.56 6.03 22.15
C ILE A 99 -5.37 6.03 23.43
N ASP A 100 -6.69 6.14 23.34
CA ASP A 100 -7.59 5.97 24.47
C ASP A 100 -7.57 4.51 24.92
N ALA A 101 -7.21 4.27 26.19
CA ALA A 101 -7.12 2.93 26.77
C ALA A 101 -8.47 2.16 26.77
N LYS A 102 -9.60 2.85 26.63
CA LYS A 102 -10.95 2.25 26.56
C LYS A 102 -11.31 1.69 25.18
N LYS A 103 -10.60 2.06 24.11
CA LYS A 103 -10.81 1.51 22.76
C LYS A 103 -10.00 0.24 22.47
N LYS A 104 -9.69 -0.57 23.49
CA LYS A 104 -9.11 -1.92 23.28
C LYS A 104 -10.01 -2.90 22.52
N GLY A 105 -11.19 -2.50 22.09
CA GLY A 105 -12.10 -3.33 21.29
C GLY A 105 -12.00 -3.09 19.78
N GLU A 106 -11.54 -1.93 19.35
CA GLU A 106 -11.12 -1.71 17.97
C GLU A 106 -9.65 -1.36 18.02
N ALA A 107 -8.80 -2.33 17.67
CA ALA A 107 -7.45 -2.02 17.22
C ALA A 107 -7.58 -0.81 16.28
N PRO A 108 -6.66 0.21 16.38
CA PRO A 108 -6.65 1.27 15.39
C PRO A 108 -6.84 0.55 14.07
N LYS A 109 -7.75 1.03 13.22
CA LYS A 109 -7.77 0.59 11.82
C LYS A 109 -6.36 0.89 11.36
N GLN A 110 -5.45 -0.04 11.64
CA GLN A 110 -4.26 -0.19 10.86
C GLN A 110 -4.80 0.03 9.47
N CYS A 111 -4.28 1.02 8.74
CA CYS A 111 -4.38 0.93 7.31
C CYS A 111 -4.17 -0.54 7.07
N LYS A 112 -5.25 -1.29 6.84
CA LYS A 112 -5.13 -2.70 6.49
C LYS A 112 -4.32 -2.57 5.22
N GLU A 113 -3.01 -2.64 5.40
CA GLU A 113 -2.16 -2.95 4.28
C GLU A 113 -2.91 -4.06 3.61
N PRO A 114 -3.36 -3.88 2.37
CA PRO A 114 -4.19 -4.88 1.72
C PRO A 114 -3.47 -6.18 1.94
N SER A 115 -4.00 -7.02 2.84
CA SER A 115 -3.30 -8.19 3.34
C SER A 115 -3.06 -9.01 2.10
N GLN A 116 -1.79 -9.15 1.78
CA GLN A 116 -1.35 -9.84 0.58
C GLN A 116 -2.07 -11.17 0.54
N ALA A 117 -2.93 -11.38 -0.45
CA ALA A 117 -3.64 -12.63 -0.61
C ALA A 117 -2.62 -13.76 -0.59
N LYS A 118 -2.80 -14.74 0.28
CA LYS A 118 -1.85 -15.85 0.44
C LYS A 118 -1.65 -16.52 -0.92
N ARG A 119 -0.41 -16.53 -1.40
CA ARG A 119 -0.09 -17.15 -2.69
C ARG A 119 -0.47 -18.63 -2.71
N PRO A 120 -1.32 -19.10 -3.63
CA PRO A 120 -1.58 -20.52 -3.84
C PRO A 120 -0.31 -21.27 -4.23
N LYS A 121 -0.30 -22.60 -4.07
CA LYS A 121 0.81 -23.46 -4.50
C LYS A 121 1.02 -23.36 -6.02
N SER A 122 -0.06 -23.32 -6.79
CA SER A 122 -0.08 -23.17 -8.25
C SER A 122 -0.88 -21.96 -8.63
N ILE A 123 -0.36 -21.12 -9.54
CA ILE A 123 -1.11 -20.00 -10.14
C ILE A 123 -0.98 -20.04 -11.65
N PRO A 124 -2.07 -19.73 -12.39
CA PRO A 124 -2.02 -19.56 -13.82
C PRO A 124 -1.01 -18.51 -14.22
N ALA A 125 -0.36 -18.70 -15.36
CA ALA A 125 0.62 -17.75 -15.86
C ALA A 125 0.54 -17.60 -17.38
N ASP A 126 0.69 -16.37 -17.84
CA ASP A 126 0.88 -16.05 -19.24
C ASP A 126 2.38 -15.95 -19.55
N ILE A 127 2.73 -16.34 -20.78
CA ILE A 127 4.10 -16.27 -21.30
C ILE A 127 4.20 -15.12 -22.29
N VAL A 128 5.12 -14.20 -22.03
CA VAL A 128 5.47 -13.13 -22.96
C VAL A 128 6.94 -13.24 -23.33
N ARG A 129 7.20 -13.31 -24.64
CA ARG A 129 8.56 -13.37 -25.19
C ARG A 129 8.95 -12.00 -25.74
N PHE A 130 10.17 -11.60 -25.47
CA PHE A 130 10.71 -10.31 -25.93
C PHE A 130 12.21 -10.39 -26.20
N LYS A 131 12.77 -9.34 -26.76
CA LYS A 131 14.21 -9.20 -26.95
C LYS A 131 14.79 -8.28 -25.88
N ASN A 132 15.97 -8.62 -25.39
CA ASN A 132 16.83 -7.72 -24.61
C ASN A 132 18.17 -7.65 -25.33
N GLY A 133 18.41 -6.53 -26.02
CA GLY A 133 19.46 -6.46 -27.03
C GLY A 133 19.20 -7.43 -28.17
N SER A 134 20.16 -8.33 -28.43
CA SER A 134 20.06 -9.42 -29.42
C SER A 134 19.51 -10.73 -28.84
N GLU A 135 19.38 -10.84 -27.52
CA GLU A 135 19.03 -12.07 -26.84
C GLU A 135 17.51 -12.28 -26.76
N ASP A 136 17.11 -13.55 -26.82
CA ASP A 136 15.72 -13.95 -26.59
C ASP A 136 15.43 -14.10 -25.09
N TRP A 137 14.42 -13.38 -24.63
CA TRP A 137 13.98 -13.35 -23.25
C TRP A 137 12.52 -13.76 -23.09
N ILE A 138 12.18 -14.19 -21.89
CA ILE A 138 10.86 -14.65 -21.52
C ILE A 138 10.41 -14.01 -20.21
N ALA A 139 9.14 -13.66 -20.13
CA ALA A 139 8.45 -13.32 -18.90
C ALA A 139 7.33 -14.29 -18.63
N PHE A 140 7.25 -14.82 -17.41
CA PHE A 140 6.10 -15.55 -16.89
C PHE A 140 5.33 -14.59 -15.97
N VAL A 141 4.13 -14.22 -16.35
CA VAL A 141 3.25 -13.35 -15.56
C VAL A 141 2.24 -14.21 -14.84
N GLY A 142 2.45 -14.45 -13.54
CA GLY A 142 1.51 -15.19 -12.71
C GLY A 142 0.27 -14.36 -12.38
N ILE A 143 -0.91 -14.96 -12.54
CA ILE A 143 -2.21 -14.28 -12.43
C ILE A 143 -2.97 -14.81 -11.22
N GLN A 144 -3.51 -13.92 -10.41
CA GLN A 144 -4.43 -14.25 -9.33
C GLN A 144 -5.59 -13.26 -9.31
N ASN A 145 -6.82 -13.76 -9.25
CA ASN A 145 -8.04 -12.94 -9.31
C ASN A 145 -8.07 -12.00 -10.53
N ASP A 146 -7.79 -12.56 -11.71
CA ASP A 146 -7.75 -11.87 -13.02
C ASP A 146 -6.78 -10.68 -13.09
N ARG A 147 -5.74 -10.71 -12.25
CA ARG A 147 -4.76 -9.66 -12.15
C ARG A 147 -3.34 -10.21 -12.06
N PRO A 148 -2.32 -9.55 -12.66
CA PRO A 148 -0.92 -9.86 -12.41
C PRO A 148 -0.59 -9.83 -10.92
N TYR A 149 -0.05 -10.93 -10.43
CA TYR A 149 0.32 -11.15 -9.04
C TYR A 149 1.83 -11.26 -8.85
N GLU A 150 2.50 -11.88 -9.82
CA GLU A 150 3.97 -12.02 -9.83
C GLU A 150 4.48 -12.07 -11.26
N ILE A 151 5.75 -11.73 -11.44
CA ILE A 151 6.46 -11.83 -12.71
C ILE A 151 7.80 -12.49 -12.48
N PHE A 152 8.22 -13.34 -13.42
CA PHE A 152 9.54 -13.96 -13.49
C PHE A 152 10.09 -13.69 -14.88
N THR A 153 11.32 -13.21 -14.98
CA THR A 153 11.94 -12.87 -16.26
C THR A 153 13.34 -13.45 -16.34
N GLY A 154 13.71 -13.91 -17.50
CA GLY A 154 15.03 -14.41 -17.76
C GLY A 154 15.34 -14.63 -19.23
N LYS A 155 16.60 -14.84 -19.53
CA LYS A 155 17.08 -15.22 -20.86
C LYS A 155 16.65 -16.64 -21.19
N ILE A 156 16.30 -16.86 -22.44
CA ILE A 156 16.01 -18.21 -22.95
C ILE A 156 17.34 -18.84 -23.36
N GLU A 157 17.78 -19.83 -22.59
CA GLU A 157 18.87 -20.71 -22.97
C GLU A 157 18.26 -22.02 -23.49
N GLU A 158 18.43 -22.28 -24.78
CA GLU A 158 17.78 -23.40 -25.47
C GLU A 158 18.09 -24.76 -24.81
N ASP A 159 19.29 -24.93 -24.30
CA ASP A 159 19.72 -26.16 -23.63
C ASP A 159 19.12 -26.33 -22.22
N ALA A 160 18.80 -25.24 -21.54
CA ALA A 160 18.29 -25.25 -20.17
C ALA A 160 16.76 -25.10 -20.09
N MET A 161 16.15 -24.39 -21.03
CA MET A 161 14.73 -24.10 -21.02
C MET A 161 14.14 -24.04 -22.42
N TYR A 162 13.54 -25.14 -22.85
CA TYR A 162 12.79 -25.18 -24.12
C TYR A 162 11.29 -25.14 -23.87
N ILE A 163 10.64 -24.08 -24.36
CA ILE A 163 9.18 -23.95 -24.41
C ILE A 163 8.75 -23.66 -25.85
N PRO A 164 7.95 -24.55 -26.48
CA PRO A 164 7.48 -24.34 -27.84
C PRO A 164 6.83 -22.96 -28.00
N ARG A 165 7.11 -22.25 -29.10
CA ARG A 165 6.60 -20.87 -29.34
C ARG A 165 5.08 -20.75 -29.29
N LYS A 166 4.37 -21.84 -29.60
CA LYS A 166 2.89 -21.92 -29.57
C LYS A 166 2.33 -21.91 -28.12
N ILE A 167 3.14 -22.25 -27.14
CA ILE A 167 2.73 -22.24 -25.73
C ILE A 167 2.82 -20.82 -25.21
N THR A 168 1.67 -20.24 -24.87
CA THR A 168 1.54 -18.88 -24.35
C THR A 168 1.01 -18.83 -22.91
N LYS A 169 0.58 -19.99 -22.39
CA LYS A 169 0.00 -20.10 -21.04
C LYS A 169 0.53 -21.34 -20.32
N GLY A 170 0.49 -21.29 -18.99
CA GLY A 170 0.86 -22.39 -18.12
C GLY A 170 0.58 -22.08 -16.66
N TRP A 171 1.34 -22.67 -15.78
CA TRP A 171 1.22 -22.52 -14.33
C TRP A 171 2.58 -22.36 -13.67
N ILE A 172 2.69 -21.47 -12.70
CA ILE A 172 3.86 -21.34 -11.85
C ILE A 172 3.59 -22.09 -10.56
N ILE A 173 4.37 -23.14 -10.32
CA ILE A 173 4.27 -24.01 -9.15
C ILE A 173 5.33 -23.63 -8.15
N LYS A 174 4.91 -23.35 -6.91
CA LYS A 174 5.84 -23.13 -5.78
C LYS A 174 6.09 -24.44 -5.07
N VAL A 175 7.32 -24.89 -5.08
CA VAL A 175 7.80 -26.09 -4.39
C VAL A 175 8.60 -25.65 -3.15
N ARG A 176 8.41 -26.36 -2.05
CA ARG A 176 9.30 -26.26 -0.87
C ARG A 176 10.22 -27.46 -0.90
N GLU A 177 11.50 -27.24 -0.84
CA GLU A 177 12.52 -28.27 -0.74
C GLU A 177 12.70 -28.72 0.72
N GLU A 178 13.39 -29.83 0.95
CA GLU A 178 13.60 -30.42 2.28
C GLU A 178 14.38 -29.50 3.22
N ASP A 179 15.28 -28.67 2.67
CA ASP A 179 16.03 -27.64 3.39
C ASP A 179 15.23 -26.38 3.76
N GLY A 180 13.93 -26.37 3.42
CA GLY A 180 13.03 -25.24 3.63
C GLY A 180 13.13 -24.14 2.57
N SER A 181 14.04 -24.27 1.60
CA SER A 181 14.18 -23.34 0.48
C SER A 181 12.95 -23.37 -0.44
N LYS A 182 12.80 -22.32 -1.24
CA LYS A 182 11.65 -22.18 -2.16
C LYS A 182 12.17 -22.27 -3.58
N ARG A 183 11.59 -23.19 -4.36
CA ARG A 183 11.81 -23.33 -5.78
C ARG A 183 10.51 -22.99 -6.53
N TYR A 184 10.64 -22.42 -7.71
CA TYR A 184 9.54 -22.17 -8.61
C TYR A 184 9.75 -22.95 -9.89
N ASP A 185 8.74 -23.74 -10.25
CA ASP A 185 8.72 -24.53 -11.46
C ASP A 185 7.65 -23.96 -12.40
N PHE A 186 7.85 -24.08 -13.71
CA PHE A 186 6.85 -23.72 -14.69
C PHE A 186 6.29 -24.98 -15.35
N GLN A 187 4.96 -25.09 -15.39
CA GLN A 187 4.26 -26.21 -16.02
C GLN A 187 3.40 -25.72 -17.18
N TYR A 188 3.37 -26.48 -18.26
CA TYR A 188 2.47 -26.22 -19.38
C TYR A 188 1.97 -27.54 -19.97
N GLN A 189 0.83 -27.50 -20.67
CA GLN A 189 0.33 -28.61 -21.42
C GLN A 189 0.73 -28.49 -22.89
N ASP A 190 1.23 -29.59 -23.47
CA ASP A 190 1.49 -29.65 -24.88
C ASP A 190 0.18 -29.91 -25.69
N ARG A 191 0.32 -29.98 -27.02
CA ARG A 191 -0.82 -30.21 -27.93
C ARG A 191 -1.51 -31.56 -27.74
N TYR A 192 -0.88 -32.50 -27.06
CA TYR A 192 -1.41 -33.84 -26.78
C TYR A 192 -2.01 -33.94 -25.37
N GLY A 193 -1.97 -32.85 -24.57
CA GLY A 193 -2.46 -32.82 -23.21
C GLY A 193 -1.46 -33.31 -22.16
N TYR A 194 -0.23 -33.64 -22.54
CA TYR A 194 0.80 -34.00 -21.58
C TYR A 194 1.32 -32.76 -20.83
N THR A 195 1.47 -32.90 -19.52
CA THR A 195 2.02 -31.85 -18.69
C THR A 195 3.56 -31.91 -18.68
N ASN A 196 4.17 -30.86 -19.18
CA ASN A 196 5.60 -30.66 -19.17
C ASN A 196 5.98 -29.73 -18.05
N THR A 197 7.08 -30.02 -17.35
CA THR A 197 7.54 -29.21 -16.21
C THR A 197 8.98 -28.76 -16.42
N ILE A 198 9.21 -27.47 -16.29
CA ILE A 198 10.53 -26.86 -16.23
C ILE A 198 10.81 -26.54 -14.76
N GLY A 199 11.75 -27.28 -14.17
CA GLY A 199 12.08 -27.14 -12.77
C GLY A 199 13.02 -25.97 -12.51
N GLY A 200 12.79 -25.27 -11.40
CA GLY A 200 13.77 -24.31 -10.87
C GLY A 200 13.96 -23.07 -11.74
N ILE A 201 12.90 -22.50 -12.34
CA ILE A 201 13.02 -21.28 -13.17
C ILE A 201 13.76 -20.14 -12.43
N SER A 202 13.67 -20.09 -11.11
CA SER A 202 14.40 -19.12 -10.28
C SER A 202 15.92 -19.32 -10.26
N ARG A 203 16.40 -20.48 -10.65
CA ARG A 203 17.84 -20.81 -10.70
C ARG A 203 18.38 -20.71 -12.13
N LEU A 204 17.50 -20.68 -13.13
CA LEU A 204 17.86 -20.56 -14.53
C LEU A 204 18.04 -19.12 -14.98
N PHE A 205 17.50 -18.18 -14.21
CA PHE A 205 17.49 -16.78 -14.57
C PHE A 205 18.65 -16.01 -13.92
N ASP A 206 19.17 -15.02 -14.64
CA ASP A 206 20.17 -14.09 -14.12
C ASP A 206 19.71 -13.44 -12.82
N GLU A 207 20.60 -13.38 -11.82
CA GLU A 207 20.29 -12.97 -10.46
C GLU A 207 19.85 -11.51 -10.38
N GLU A 208 20.45 -10.62 -11.18
CA GLU A 208 20.10 -9.20 -11.18
C GLU A 208 18.66 -8.98 -11.65
N PHE A 209 18.32 -9.53 -12.81
CA PHE A 209 16.97 -9.41 -13.35
C PHE A 209 15.93 -10.21 -12.57
N TRP A 210 16.34 -11.30 -11.93
CA TRP A 210 15.53 -12.00 -10.94
C TRP A 210 15.17 -11.10 -9.76
N ASN A 211 16.12 -10.31 -9.23
CA ASN A 211 15.88 -9.40 -8.14
C ASN A 211 14.94 -8.26 -8.54
N TYR A 212 15.08 -7.67 -9.73
CA TYR A 212 14.12 -6.70 -10.24
C TYR A 212 12.69 -7.29 -10.38
N ALA A 213 12.58 -8.47 -10.94
CA ALA A 213 11.31 -9.18 -11.08
C ALA A 213 10.68 -9.49 -9.71
N LYS A 214 11.48 -9.83 -8.71
CA LYS A 214 11.04 -10.04 -7.32
C LYS A 214 10.49 -8.77 -6.68
N LEU A 215 11.13 -7.61 -6.88
CA LEU A 215 10.64 -6.32 -6.41
C LEU A 215 9.32 -5.94 -7.08
N ILE A 216 9.23 -6.07 -8.41
CA ILE A 216 8.00 -5.84 -9.16
C ILE A 216 6.88 -6.76 -8.67
N SER A 217 7.18 -8.05 -8.44
CA SER A 217 6.22 -8.99 -7.87
C SER A 217 5.75 -8.56 -6.48
N GLY A 218 6.61 -7.99 -5.65
CA GLY A 218 6.25 -7.40 -4.36
C GLY A 218 5.19 -6.31 -4.52
N VAL A 219 5.44 -5.37 -5.42
CA VAL A 219 4.53 -4.25 -5.71
C VAL A 219 3.18 -4.74 -6.28
N LEU A 220 3.19 -5.72 -7.20
CA LEU A 220 1.99 -6.34 -7.78
C LEU A 220 1.13 -7.00 -6.70
N ARG A 221 1.75 -7.75 -5.79
CA ARG A 221 1.10 -8.45 -4.67
C ARG A 221 0.40 -7.49 -3.71
N HIS A 222 1.00 -6.33 -3.45
CA HIS A 222 0.41 -5.30 -2.60
C HIS A 222 -0.66 -4.45 -3.30
N GLY A 223 -1.07 -4.82 -4.50
CA GLY A 223 -2.26 -4.27 -5.14
C GLY A 223 -2.03 -2.94 -5.86
N MET A 224 -0.78 -2.51 -6.10
CA MET A 224 -0.53 -1.29 -6.89
C MET A 224 -1.20 -1.39 -8.27
N PRO A 225 -1.97 -0.38 -8.73
CA PRO A 225 -2.58 -0.36 -10.05
C PRO A 225 -1.56 -0.66 -11.16
N ILE A 226 -1.93 -1.48 -12.14
CA ILE A 226 -0.99 -1.97 -13.17
C ILE A 226 -0.40 -0.83 -13.98
N ASP A 227 -1.17 0.21 -14.29
CA ASP A 227 -0.68 1.42 -14.95
C ASP A 227 0.43 2.12 -14.13
N LYS A 228 0.35 2.06 -12.80
CA LYS A 228 1.38 2.62 -11.90
C LYS A 228 2.61 1.73 -11.84
N VAL A 229 2.43 0.41 -11.87
CA VAL A 229 3.56 -0.53 -11.94
C VAL A 229 4.31 -0.35 -13.27
N VAL A 230 3.60 -0.19 -14.37
CA VAL A 230 4.21 0.09 -15.68
C VAL A 230 4.96 1.41 -15.66
N GLN A 231 4.40 2.49 -15.08
CA GLN A 231 5.10 3.78 -14.92
C GLN A 231 6.36 3.66 -14.05
N LEU A 232 6.30 2.83 -13.00
CA LEU A 232 7.47 2.57 -12.14
C LEU A 232 8.58 1.86 -12.92
N VAL A 233 8.23 0.86 -13.73
CA VAL A 233 9.20 0.14 -14.58
C VAL A 233 9.77 1.06 -15.66
N ASP A 234 8.93 1.91 -16.29
CA ASP A 234 9.37 2.91 -17.27
C ASP A 234 10.38 3.92 -16.70
N GLY A 235 10.24 4.24 -15.42
CA GLY A 235 11.16 5.13 -14.69
C GLY A 235 12.49 4.51 -14.29
N LEU A 236 12.72 3.20 -14.50
CA LEU A 236 13.99 2.57 -14.18
C LEU A 236 15.07 3.00 -15.17
N HIS A 237 16.22 3.42 -14.66
CA HIS A 237 17.42 3.70 -15.45
C HIS A 237 18.29 2.45 -15.48
N LEU A 238 18.36 1.80 -16.63
CA LEU A 238 19.21 0.64 -16.89
C LEU A 238 20.18 1.02 -18.01
N ASP A 239 21.39 0.50 -17.96
CA ASP A 239 22.53 0.92 -18.81
C ASP A 239 22.41 0.62 -20.31
N SER A 240 21.18 0.50 -20.87
CA SER A 240 20.97 0.27 -22.28
C SER A 240 20.04 1.29 -22.92
N GLU A 241 20.51 1.97 -23.94
CA GLU A 241 19.76 2.96 -24.74
C GLU A 241 19.02 2.34 -25.96
N THR A 242 19.00 1.00 -26.07
CA THR A 242 18.39 0.33 -27.23
C THR A 242 16.87 0.20 -27.07
N ILE A 243 16.14 0.10 -28.20
CA ILE A 243 14.69 -0.12 -28.21
C ILE A 243 14.32 -1.46 -27.58
N ASN A 244 15.17 -2.48 -27.76
CA ASN A 244 14.99 -3.80 -27.19
C ASN A 244 15.71 -3.87 -25.84
N THR A 245 14.99 -3.55 -24.77
CA THR A 245 15.52 -3.64 -23.40
C THR A 245 14.64 -4.55 -22.55
N TRP A 246 15.21 -5.09 -21.49
CA TRP A 246 14.47 -5.83 -20.48
C TRP A 246 13.27 -4.99 -19.96
N LYS A 247 13.49 -3.72 -19.70
CA LYS A 247 12.47 -2.76 -19.26
C LYS A 247 11.26 -2.75 -20.20
N ASN A 248 11.49 -2.52 -21.48
CA ASN A 248 10.44 -2.49 -22.50
C ASN A 248 9.73 -3.85 -22.63
N GLY A 249 10.45 -4.96 -22.44
CA GLY A 249 9.88 -6.30 -22.43
C GLY A 249 8.94 -6.53 -21.26
N VAL A 250 9.34 -6.13 -20.05
CA VAL A 250 8.50 -6.21 -18.84
C VAL A 250 7.30 -5.30 -18.92
N GLU A 251 7.48 -4.06 -19.42
CA GLU A 251 6.37 -3.16 -19.67
C GLU A 251 5.34 -3.78 -20.62
N ARG A 252 5.78 -4.34 -21.73
CA ARG A 252 4.89 -5.02 -22.70
C ARG A 252 4.15 -6.18 -22.05
N ALA A 253 4.82 -6.96 -21.20
CA ALA A 253 4.23 -8.06 -20.47
C ALA A 253 3.14 -7.60 -19.49
N LEU A 254 3.27 -6.41 -18.90
CA LEU A 254 2.31 -5.87 -17.93
C LEU A 254 1.23 -4.99 -18.56
N LYS A 255 1.54 -4.25 -19.64
CA LYS A 255 0.60 -3.33 -20.32
C LYS A 255 -0.68 -4.03 -20.80
N GLN A 256 -0.60 -5.29 -21.20
CA GLN A 256 -1.76 -6.08 -21.66
C GLN A 256 -2.86 -6.25 -20.59
N TYR A 257 -2.54 -6.02 -19.31
CA TYR A 257 -3.50 -6.11 -18.20
C TYR A 257 -4.04 -4.75 -17.76
N ILE A 258 -3.63 -3.67 -18.39
CA ILE A 258 -4.23 -2.35 -18.13
C ILE A 258 -5.61 -2.34 -18.78
N LYS A 259 -6.64 -1.99 -17.99
CA LYS A 259 -8.01 -1.93 -18.51
C LYS A 259 -8.13 -0.87 -19.60
N ASP A 260 -8.84 -1.20 -20.66
CA ASP A 260 -9.16 -0.27 -21.73
C ASP A 260 -9.90 0.96 -21.18
N GLY A 261 -9.55 2.12 -21.72
CA GLY A 261 -10.05 3.41 -21.24
C GLY A 261 -9.31 3.99 -20.03
N THR A 262 -8.33 3.28 -19.45
CA THR A 262 -7.47 3.85 -18.40
C THR A 262 -6.71 5.04 -18.97
N ARG A 263 -6.82 6.22 -18.34
CA ARG A 263 -6.13 7.43 -18.79
C ARG A 263 -4.62 7.28 -18.69
N GLY A 264 -3.95 7.56 -19.82
CA GLY A 264 -2.49 7.70 -19.88
C GLY A 264 -2.04 9.10 -19.50
N LYS A 265 -0.78 9.24 -19.12
CA LYS A 265 -0.15 10.54 -18.87
C LYS A 265 0.42 11.13 -20.17
N GLY A 266 0.39 12.47 -20.26
CA GLY A 266 1.05 13.23 -21.31
C GLY A 266 0.13 13.65 -22.43
N ARG A 267 0.70 14.49 -23.33
CA ARG A 267 0.01 15.01 -24.51
C ARG A 267 0.28 14.11 -25.71
N CYS A 268 -0.70 13.99 -26.56
CA CYS A 268 -0.54 13.29 -27.83
C CYS A 268 0.55 13.99 -28.69
N PRO A 269 1.58 13.27 -29.15
CA PRO A 269 2.64 13.89 -29.95
C PRO A 269 2.16 14.34 -31.33
N GLN A 270 1.02 13.80 -31.80
CA GLN A 270 0.48 14.14 -33.12
C GLN A 270 -0.47 15.35 -33.08
N CYS A 271 -1.39 15.41 -32.09
CA CYS A 271 -2.41 16.47 -32.04
C CYS A 271 -2.28 17.41 -30.84
N GLY A 272 -1.36 17.16 -29.91
CA GLY A 272 -1.12 17.97 -28.71
C GLY A 272 -2.17 17.85 -27.60
N GLN A 273 -3.27 17.12 -27.82
CA GLN A 273 -4.35 16.98 -26.83
C GLN A 273 -3.98 16.03 -25.68
N GLU A 274 -4.47 16.32 -24.49
CA GLU A 274 -4.31 15.48 -23.30
C GLU A 274 -5.43 14.42 -23.22
N ASN A 275 -5.60 13.63 -24.26
CA ASN A 275 -6.65 12.62 -24.36
C ASN A 275 -6.07 11.25 -24.73
N MET A 276 -5.05 10.85 -23.97
CA MET A 276 -4.40 9.54 -24.11
C MET A 276 -5.08 8.53 -23.21
N ALA A 277 -5.42 7.36 -23.74
CA ALA A 277 -5.98 6.24 -22.98
C ALA A 277 -5.41 4.91 -23.48
N TYR A 278 -5.35 3.92 -22.59
CA TYR A 278 -4.95 2.58 -22.96
C TYR A 278 -6.06 1.86 -23.72
N GLN A 279 -5.71 1.22 -24.84
CA GLN A 279 -6.56 0.30 -25.60
C GLN A 279 -5.73 -0.90 -26.03
N ASN A 280 -6.16 -2.08 -25.67
CA ASN A 280 -5.45 -3.34 -25.94
C ASN A 280 -3.95 -3.29 -25.56
N GLY A 281 -3.64 -2.68 -24.40
CA GLY A 281 -2.28 -2.50 -23.92
C GLY A 281 -1.46 -1.42 -24.62
N CYS A 282 -1.99 -0.74 -25.63
CA CYS A 282 -1.35 0.37 -26.33
C CYS A 282 -1.88 1.72 -25.85
N LEU A 283 -1.00 2.72 -25.73
CA LEU A 283 -1.40 4.08 -25.39
C LEU A 283 -1.90 4.80 -26.65
N THR A 284 -3.22 5.02 -26.73
CA THR A 284 -3.90 5.56 -27.91
C THR A 284 -4.51 6.93 -27.60
N CYS A 285 -4.38 7.87 -28.54
CA CYS A 285 -5.07 9.16 -28.45
C CYS A 285 -6.53 9.00 -28.90
N MET A 286 -7.45 9.27 -27.98
CA MET A 286 -8.87 9.17 -28.26
C MET A 286 -9.41 10.27 -29.17
N ALA A 287 -8.61 11.31 -29.45
CA ALA A 287 -9.01 12.42 -30.31
C ALA A 287 -8.58 12.25 -31.78
N CYS A 288 -7.37 11.76 -32.04
CA CYS A 288 -6.84 11.65 -33.41
C CYS A 288 -6.47 10.21 -33.81
N GLY A 289 -6.62 9.22 -32.92
CA GLY A 289 -6.31 7.83 -33.24
C GLY A 289 -4.82 7.48 -33.20
N TYR A 290 -3.92 8.43 -32.91
CA TYR A 290 -2.51 8.12 -32.75
C TYR A 290 -2.32 7.04 -31.68
N SER A 291 -1.55 6.00 -32.00
CA SER A 291 -1.28 4.91 -31.07
C SER A 291 0.21 4.65 -30.95
N LYS A 292 0.68 4.53 -29.70
CA LYS A 292 2.04 4.12 -29.37
C LYS A 292 1.98 2.77 -28.68
N CYS A 293 2.31 1.71 -29.42
CA CYS A 293 2.58 0.38 -28.90
C CYS A 293 4.11 0.19 -28.87
N ASN A 294 4.69 0.00 -27.72
CA ASN A 294 6.12 -0.33 -27.59
C ASN A 294 6.28 -1.85 -27.51
#